data_d40d8a32156d64dd7ef5dd5f677e1cc2
#
_entry.id   d40d8a32156d64dd7ef5dd5f677e1cc2
#
_cell.length_a   1.000
_cell.length_b   1.000
_cell.length_c   1.000
_cell.angle_alpha   90.00
_cell.angle_beta   90.00
_cell.angle_gamma   90.00
#
_symmetry.space_group_name_H-M   'P 1'
#
loop_
_entity.id
_entity.type
_entity.pdbx_description
1 polymer ?
#
loop_
_entity_poly.entity_id
_entity_poly.type
_entity_poly.pdbx_seq_one_letter_code
_entity_poly.pdbx_strand_id
1 'polypeptide(L)'
;MQDGSRRRARLILIVGVALALVAGVGTFVYASGAKSDQPVAVPTVAVLVAAREIPAKTTLTSADVKLQEFNVDAKPAAAMTKADDALGKITIQSISVGEPILPTKFADPKNPSFVVMPASFIGPDGAPVANSPNFRAMSITVPDANAVGGSVLVGDLVDLVFTAQFDPQSRLQRPTPQQTVDFSAKIILERVPILARLASVYTVRVDALTAERIAYVQSAGGQLAFLLRAPKDERASGSTGATFGDIYSNFRLKIPEKINP
;
A
#
# COMPACT_ATOMS: atom_id res chain seq x y z
N MET A 1 16.42 -87.18 -60.25
CA MET A 1 15.25 -86.30 -59.92
C MET A 1 15.59 -85.38 -58.70
N GLN A 2 16.73 -84.65 -58.63
CA GLN A 2 17.07 -83.82 -57.50
C GLN A 2 17.25 -82.32 -57.81
N ASP A 3 17.15 -81.90 -59.03
CA ASP A 3 17.42 -80.52 -59.44
C ASP A 3 16.22 -79.55 -59.31
N GLY A 4 14.97 -80.12 -59.36
CA GLY A 4 13.78 -79.28 -59.23
C GLY A 4 13.45 -78.75 -57.83
N SER A 5 13.89 -79.48 -56.76
CA SER A 5 13.59 -79.07 -55.38
C SER A 5 14.50 -77.92 -54.95
N ARG A 6 15.76 -77.93 -55.39
CA ARG A 6 16.72 -76.85 -55.09
C ARG A 6 16.37 -75.53 -55.78
N ARG A 7 15.81 -75.56 -56.95
CA ARG A 7 15.33 -74.37 -57.68
C ARG A 7 14.10 -73.74 -56.94
N ARG A 8 13.15 -74.60 -56.53
CA ARG A 8 11.96 -74.13 -55.79
C ARG A 8 12.37 -73.54 -54.37
N ALA A 9 13.28 -74.18 -53.68
CA ALA A 9 13.78 -73.69 -52.41
C ALA A 9 14.47 -72.33 -52.57
N ARG A 10 15.27 -72.10 -53.61
CA ARG A 10 15.93 -70.81 -53.88
C ARG A 10 14.89 -69.72 -54.27
N LEU A 11 13.84 -70.10 -55.04
CA LEU A 11 12.78 -69.17 -55.38
C LEU A 11 11.99 -68.72 -54.15
N ILE A 12 11.65 -69.63 -53.25
CA ILE A 12 10.97 -69.33 -51.96
C ILE A 12 11.80 -68.44 -51.12
N LEU A 13 13.13 -68.69 -51.05
CA LEU A 13 14.03 -67.87 -50.27
C LEU A 13 14.18 -66.44 -50.81
N ILE A 14 14.26 -66.31 -52.16
CA ILE A 14 14.32 -64.97 -52.79
C ILE A 14 13.03 -64.20 -52.57
N VAL A 15 11.85 -64.87 -52.73
CA VAL A 15 10.57 -64.24 -52.45
C VAL A 15 10.44 -63.83 -50.96
N GLY A 16 10.87 -64.68 -50.05
CA GLY A 16 10.86 -64.37 -48.63
C GLY A 16 11.76 -63.14 -48.24
N VAL A 17 12.96 -63.09 -48.86
CA VAL A 17 13.87 -61.94 -48.66
C VAL A 17 13.26 -60.68 -49.31
N ALA A 18 12.69 -60.75 -50.45
CA ALA A 18 12.01 -59.64 -51.12
C ALA A 18 10.82 -59.08 -50.28
N LEU A 19 9.99 -59.97 -49.75
CA LEU A 19 8.90 -59.59 -48.82
C LEU A 19 9.38 -58.96 -47.54
N ALA A 20 10.46 -59.52 -46.96
CA ALA A 20 11.04 -58.94 -45.75
C ALA A 20 11.62 -57.54 -45.99
N LEU A 21 12.28 -57.29 -47.14
CA LEU A 21 12.75 -55.96 -47.52
C LEU A 21 11.61 -54.97 -47.73
N VAL A 22 10.54 -55.42 -48.46
CA VAL A 22 9.35 -54.57 -48.64
C VAL A 22 8.67 -54.22 -47.32
N ALA A 23 8.54 -55.19 -46.40
CA ALA A 23 8.01 -54.96 -45.05
C ALA A 23 8.91 -54.04 -44.24
N GLY A 24 10.24 -54.28 -44.30
CA GLY A 24 11.21 -53.44 -43.59
C GLY A 24 11.24 -51.99 -44.08
N VAL A 25 11.24 -51.79 -45.39
CA VAL A 25 11.15 -50.43 -45.97
C VAL A 25 9.81 -49.77 -45.67
N GLY A 26 8.69 -50.52 -45.77
CA GLY A 26 7.36 -50.01 -45.43
C GLY A 26 7.26 -49.58 -43.97
N THR A 27 7.78 -50.38 -43.04
CA THR A 27 7.82 -50.03 -41.62
C THR A 27 8.74 -48.83 -41.35
N PHE A 28 9.89 -48.77 -42.02
CA PHE A 28 10.81 -47.62 -41.90
C PHE A 28 10.18 -46.32 -42.42
N VAL A 29 9.54 -46.36 -43.59
CA VAL A 29 8.86 -45.19 -44.15
C VAL A 29 7.69 -44.76 -43.28
N TYR A 30 6.92 -45.72 -42.75
CA TYR A 30 5.83 -45.43 -41.81
C TYR A 30 6.37 -44.83 -40.49
N ALA A 31 7.40 -45.40 -39.93
CA ALA A 31 8.02 -44.88 -38.71
C ALA A 31 8.70 -43.53 -38.94
N SER A 32 9.30 -43.32 -40.13
CA SER A 32 9.93 -42.03 -40.49
C SER A 32 8.90 -40.97 -40.87
N GLY A 33 7.71 -41.39 -41.38
CA GLY A 33 6.60 -40.50 -41.69
C GLY A 33 5.70 -40.18 -40.50
N ALA A 34 5.75 -40.97 -39.41
CA ALA A 34 5.27 -40.58 -38.13
C ALA A 34 6.19 -39.44 -37.63
N LYS A 35 5.95 -38.21 -38.16
CA LYS A 35 6.52 -37.00 -37.54
C LYS A 35 6.24 -37.12 -36.05
N SER A 36 7.28 -37.18 -35.27
CA SER A 36 7.16 -36.92 -33.85
C SER A 36 6.22 -35.70 -33.74
N ASP A 37 5.07 -35.86 -33.12
CA ASP A 37 4.30 -34.72 -32.63
C ASP A 37 5.28 -33.98 -31.71
N GLN A 38 6.08 -33.10 -32.30
CA GLN A 38 6.79 -32.11 -31.49
C GLN A 38 5.68 -31.41 -30.75
N PRO A 39 5.70 -31.41 -29.42
CA PRO A 39 4.72 -30.66 -28.65
C PRO A 39 4.69 -29.27 -29.27
N VAL A 40 3.56 -28.89 -29.85
CA VAL A 40 3.35 -27.53 -30.35
C VAL A 40 3.76 -26.64 -29.20
N ALA A 41 4.85 -25.89 -29.36
CA ALA A 41 5.34 -25.01 -28.35
C ALA A 41 4.20 -24.00 -28.11
N VAL A 42 3.44 -24.24 -27.04
CA VAL A 42 2.36 -23.33 -26.64
C VAL A 42 3.02 -22.04 -26.26
N PRO A 43 2.70 -20.93 -26.91
CA PRO A 43 3.32 -19.65 -26.58
C PRO A 43 3.04 -19.30 -25.12
N THR A 44 4.11 -19.10 -24.34
CA THR A 44 4.02 -18.72 -22.94
C THR A 44 4.37 -17.23 -22.75
N VAL A 45 3.87 -16.66 -21.68
CA VAL A 45 4.17 -15.30 -21.27
C VAL A 45 4.46 -15.29 -19.76
N ALA A 46 5.50 -14.56 -19.36
CA ALA A 46 5.82 -14.37 -17.95
C ALA A 46 4.78 -13.45 -17.29
N VAL A 47 4.15 -13.93 -16.23
CA VAL A 47 3.16 -13.21 -15.42
C VAL A 47 3.68 -13.08 -14.00
N LEU A 48 3.45 -11.93 -13.41
CA LEU A 48 3.78 -11.68 -12.00
C LEU A 48 2.76 -12.40 -11.12
N VAL A 49 3.23 -13.28 -10.23
CA VAL A 49 2.41 -14.02 -9.25
C VAL A 49 2.91 -13.83 -7.85
N ALA A 50 2.04 -14.05 -6.87
CA ALA A 50 2.44 -14.03 -5.46
C ALA A 50 3.40 -15.20 -5.15
N ALA A 51 4.56 -14.88 -4.58
CA ALA A 51 5.56 -15.86 -4.15
C ALA A 51 5.18 -16.48 -2.80
N ARG A 52 4.45 -15.74 -1.99
CA ARG A 52 3.89 -16.13 -0.68
C ARG A 52 2.50 -15.56 -0.53
N GLU A 53 1.79 -15.93 0.52
CA GLU A 53 0.54 -15.28 0.88
C GLU A 53 0.78 -13.81 1.24
N ILE A 54 0.01 -12.91 0.63
CA ILE A 54 0.12 -11.46 0.83
C ILE A 54 -1.17 -11.01 1.50
N PRO A 55 -1.13 -10.59 2.77
CA PRO A 55 -2.31 -10.07 3.46
C PRO A 55 -2.84 -8.79 2.80
N ALA A 56 -4.11 -8.48 3.03
CA ALA A 56 -4.66 -7.17 2.70
C ALA A 56 -3.93 -6.05 3.47
N LYS A 57 -3.93 -4.84 2.89
CA LYS A 57 -3.28 -3.65 3.47
C LYS A 57 -1.75 -3.77 3.65
N THR A 58 -1.12 -4.60 2.84
CA THR A 58 0.33 -4.82 2.85
C THR A 58 0.98 -4.11 1.67
N THR A 59 2.10 -3.44 1.89
CA THR A 59 2.91 -2.86 0.82
C THR A 59 3.70 -3.96 0.12
N LEU A 60 3.57 -4.08 -1.19
CA LEU A 60 4.21 -5.13 -1.98
C LEU A 60 5.72 -4.89 -2.08
N THR A 61 6.50 -5.91 -1.79
CA THR A 61 7.96 -5.93 -1.90
C THR A 61 8.41 -6.96 -2.93
N SER A 62 9.68 -6.91 -3.32
CA SER A 62 10.24 -7.90 -4.26
C SER A 62 10.22 -9.33 -3.72
N ALA A 63 10.21 -9.52 -2.41
CA ALA A 63 10.11 -10.84 -1.78
C ALA A 63 8.70 -11.45 -1.88
N ASP A 64 7.69 -10.64 -2.16
CA ASP A 64 6.28 -11.06 -2.21
C ASP A 64 5.87 -11.62 -3.58
N VAL A 65 6.66 -11.38 -4.62
CA VAL A 65 6.30 -11.66 -6.00
C VAL A 65 7.39 -12.44 -6.74
N LYS A 66 6.96 -13.19 -7.74
CA LYS A 66 7.85 -13.89 -8.68
C LYS A 66 7.24 -13.91 -10.08
N LEU A 67 8.04 -14.07 -11.09
CA LEU A 67 7.57 -14.34 -12.47
C LEU A 67 7.30 -15.83 -12.63
N GLN A 68 6.20 -16.16 -13.26
CA GLN A 68 5.80 -17.53 -13.63
C GLN A 68 5.30 -17.55 -15.07
N GLU A 69 5.70 -18.57 -15.82
CA GLU A 69 5.24 -18.77 -17.19
C GLU A 69 3.80 -19.26 -17.21
N PHE A 70 2.97 -18.59 -17.99
CA PHE A 70 1.58 -18.97 -18.28
C PHE A 70 1.40 -19.15 -19.77
N ASN A 71 0.55 -20.08 -20.15
CA ASN A 71 0.05 -20.14 -21.51
C ASN A 71 -0.66 -18.82 -21.84
N VAL A 72 -0.37 -18.27 -23.03
CA VAL A 72 -0.95 -16.99 -23.48
C VAL A 72 -2.48 -17.00 -23.36
N ASP A 73 -3.13 -18.13 -23.71
CA ASP A 73 -4.58 -18.27 -23.66
C ASP A 73 -5.13 -18.42 -22.24
N ALA A 74 -4.31 -18.86 -21.28
CA ALA A 74 -4.68 -19.04 -19.88
C ALA A 74 -4.33 -17.83 -18.99
N LYS A 75 -3.64 -16.85 -19.54
CA LYS A 75 -3.25 -15.64 -18.79
C LYS A 75 -4.48 -14.77 -18.53
N PRO A 76 -4.73 -14.32 -17.28
CA PRO A 76 -5.73 -13.29 -17.02
C PRO A 76 -5.39 -12.01 -17.80
N ALA A 77 -6.35 -11.43 -18.50
CA ALA A 77 -6.13 -10.31 -19.43
C ALA A 77 -5.39 -9.11 -18.78
N ALA A 78 -5.70 -8.83 -17.51
CA ALA A 78 -5.12 -7.70 -16.75
C ALA A 78 -3.94 -8.10 -15.87
N ALA A 79 -3.39 -9.32 -15.96
CA ALA A 79 -2.28 -9.74 -15.12
C ALA A 79 -1.02 -8.92 -15.42
N MET A 80 -0.36 -8.47 -14.36
CA MET A 80 0.89 -7.72 -14.46
C MET A 80 2.03 -8.63 -14.91
N THR A 81 2.92 -8.09 -15.74
CA THR A 81 4.08 -8.81 -16.28
C THR A 81 5.41 -8.24 -15.81
N LYS A 82 5.41 -7.09 -15.15
CA LYS A 82 6.60 -6.43 -14.61
C LYS A 82 6.45 -6.22 -13.12
N ALA A 83 7.49 -6.54 -12.37
CA ALA A 83 7.52 -6.32 -10.92
C ALA A 83 7.44 -4.84 -10.55
N ASP A 84 8.14 -3.97 -11.29
CA ASP A 84 8.20 -2.53 -11.02
C ASP A 84 6.83 -1.86 -11.04
N ASP A 85 5.89 -2.39 -11.83
CA ASP A 85 4.52 -1.87 -11.90
C ASP A 85 3.70 -2.19 -10.64
N ALA A 86 4.13 -3.16 -9.83
CA ALA A 86 3.44 -3.65 -8.65
C ALA A 86 4.14 -3.25 -7.34
N LEU A 87 5.47 -3.12 -7.33
CA LEU A 87 6.24 -2.82 -6.12
C LEU A 87 5.85 -1.48 -5.51
N GLY A 88 5.79 -1.44 -4.19
CA GLY A 88 5.39 -0.26 -3.42
C GLY A 88 3.88 0.00 -3.40
N LYS A 89 3.07 -0.72 -4.18
CA LYS A 89 1.61 -0.64 -4.11
C LYS A 89 1.07 -1.39 -2.91
N ILE A 90 -0.10 -1.00 -2.46
CA ILE A 90 -0.74 -1.52 -1.26
C ILE A 90 -1.93 -2.37 -1.65
N THR A 91 -1.98 -3.60 -1.14
CA THR A 91 -3.06 -4.55 -1.41
C THR A 91 -4.35 -4.14 -0.70
N ILE A 92 -5.50 -4.23 -1.38
CA ILE A 92 -6.83 -4.02 -0.79
C ILE A 92 -7.47 -5.30 -0.26
N GLN A 93 -6.97 -6.44 -0.72
CA GLN A 93 -7.43 -7.77 -0.31
C GLN A 93 -6.24 -8.72 -0.26
N SER A 94 -6.36 -9.85 0.43
CA SER A 94 -5.33 -10.88 0.45
C SER A 94 -5.12 -11.47 -0.94
N ILE A 95 -3.90 -11.88 -1.24
CA ILE A 95 -3.51 -12.55 -2.48
C ILE A 95 -2.86 -13.87 -2.11
N SER A 96 -3.40 -14.96 -2.63
CA SER A 96 -2.93 -16.31 -2.33
C SER A 96 -1.64 -16.64 -3.08
N VAL A 97 -0.85 -17.59 -2.55
CA VAL A 97 0.37 -18.08 -3.20
C VAL A 97 0.08 -18.56 -4.61
N GLY A 98 0.87 -18.11 -5.59
CA GLY A 98 0.71 -18.46 -7.00
C GLY A 98 -0.41 -17.71 -7.72
N GLU A 99 -1.18 -16.87 -7.04
CA GLU A 99 -2.23 -16.05 -7.67
C GLU A 99 -1.61 -14.95 -8.52
N PRO A 100 -2.10 -14.74 -9.77
CA PRO A 100 -1.65 -13.63 -10.61
C PRO A 100 -1.92 -12.27 -10.00
N ILE A 101 -0.94 -11.41 -10.07
CA ILE A 101 -1.05 -10.03 -9.57
C ILE A 101 -1.83 -9.18 -10.57
N LEU A 102 -2.97 -8.64 -10.12
CA LEU A 102 -3.86 -7.80 -10.90
C LEU A 102 -3.86 -6.36 -10.39
N PRO A 103 -3.99 -5.33 -11.25
CA PRO A 103 -4.12 -3.93 -10.83
C PRO A 103 -5.28 -3.70 -9.85
N THR A 104 -6.37 -4.45 -10.01
CA THR A 104 -7.58 -4.36 -9.15
C THR A 104 -7.36 -4.84 -7.72
N LYS A 105 -6.23 -5.50 -7.45
CA LYS A 105 -5.85 -5.94 -6.09
C LYS A 105 -5.22 -4.83 -5.25
N PHE A 106 -4.93 -3.68 -5.85
CA PHE A 106 -4.23 -2.58 -5.18
C PHE A 106 -5.13 -1.41 -4.86
N ALA A 107 -4.78 -0.70 -3.79
CA ALA A 107 -5.40 0.57 -3.46
C ALA A 107 -5.18 1.58 -4.59
N ASP A 108 -6.24 2.29 -4.95
CA ASP A 108 -6.11 3.49 -5.75
C ASP A 108 -5.55 4.61 -4.85
N PRO A 109 -4.38 5.18 -5.15
CA PRO A 109 -3.82 6.29 -4.38
C PRO A 109 -4.75 7.51 -4.32
N LYS A 110 -5.70 7.60 -5.27
CA LYS A 110 -6.70 8.65 -5.34
C LYS A 110 -7.95 8.36 -4.50
N ASN A 111 -8.09 7.14 -3.98
CA ASN A 111 -9.22 6.78 -3.12
C ASN A 111 -8.90 7.13 -1.66
N PRO A 112 -9.48 8.22 -1.12
CA PRO A 112 -9.17 8.70 0.23
C PRO A 112 -9.69 7.79 1.35
N SER A 113 -10.51 6.80 1.02
CA SER A 113 -11.14 5.90 2.00
C SER A 113 -10.24 4.74 2.45
N PHE A 114 -9.09 4.58 1.82
CA PHE A 114 -8.20 3.45 2.10
C PHE A 114 -7.02 3.86 2.98
N VAL A 115 -7.11 3.52 4.26
CA VAL A 115 -6.07 3.81 5.26
C VAL A 115 -5.17 2.60 5.45
N VAL A 116 -3.88 2.79 5.32
CA VAL A 116 -2.87 1.74 5.52
C VAL A 116 -1.85 2.18 6.54
N MET A 117 -1.56 1.28 7.48
CA MET A 117 -0.40 1.45 8.37
C MET A 117 0.88 1.09 7.60
N PRO A 118 2.00 1.80 7.82
CA PRO A 118 3.25 1.50 7.13
C PRO A 118 3.70 0.05 7.32
N ALA A 119 4.15 -0.58 6.24
CA ALA A 119 4.61 -1.97 6.23
C ALA A 119 5.76 -2.23 7.23
N SER A 120 6.55 -1.19 7.53
CA SER A 120 7.65 -1.27 8.52
C SER A 120 7.18 -1.61 9.94
N PHE A 121 5.89 -1.50 10.22
CA PHE A 121 5.30 -1.83 11.52
C PHE A 121 4.55 -3.16 11.54
N ILE A 122 4.48 -3.84 10.41
CA ILE A 122 3.75 -5.10 10.25
C ILE A 122 4.74 -6.16 9.78
N GLY A 123 4.82 -7.27 10.51
CA GLY A 123 5.63 -8.42 10.16
C GLY A 123 5.07 -9.21 8.96
N PRO A 124 5.84 -10.18 8.45
CA PRO A 124 5.41 -11.03 7.33
C PRO A 124 4.15 -11.83 7.61
N ASP A 125 3.84 -12.08 8.88
CA ASP A 125 2.67 -12.78 9.40
C ASP A 125 1.45 -11.88 9.60
N GLY A 126 1.56 -10.58 9.25
CA GLY A 126 0.52 -9.59 9.49
C GLY A 126 0.43 -9.08 10.93
N ALA A 127 1.26 -9.59 11.84
CA ALA A 127 1.34 -9.13 13.22
C ALA A 127 2.22 -7.87 13.36
N PRO A 128 2.01 -7.05 14.41
CA PRO A 128 2.91 -5.93 14.69
C PRO A 128 4.34 -6.41 14.94
N VAL A 129 5.31 -5.74 14.33
CA VAL A 129 6.74 -6.00 14.61
C VAL A 129 7.02 -5.73 16.09
N ALA A 130 7.73 -6.63 16.75
CA ALA A 130 8.14 -6.46 18.14
C ALA A 130 8.86 -5.12 18.33
N ASN A 131 8.49 -4.38 19.38
CA ASN A 131 8.99 -3.04 19.71
C ASN A 131 8.65 -1.94 18.68
N SER A 132 7.78 -2.19 17.71
CA SER A 132 7.27 -1.13 16.85
C SER A 132 6.38 -0.17 17.65
N PRO A 133 6.34 1.14 17.29
CA PRO A 133 5.44 2.07 17.93
C PRO A 133 3.98 1.63 17.83
N ASN A 134 3.23 1.81 18.94
CA ASN A 134 1.81 1.42 19.02
C ASN A 134 0.92 2.42 18.26
N PHE A 135 1.11 2.53 16.96
CA PHE A 135 0.35 3.47 16.13
C PHE A 135 -1.10 3.05 15.89
N ARG A 136 -1.93 4.07 15.74
CA ARG A 136 -3.35 3.99 15.40
C ARG A 136 -3.64 4.99 14.29
N ALA A 137 -4.63 4.67 13.47
CA ALA A 137 -5.24 5.62 12.56
C ALA A 137 -6.45 6.25 13.26
N MET A 138 -6.51 7.56 13.29
CA MET A 138 -7.59 8.32 13.88
C MET A 138 -8.10 9.36 12.89
N SER A 139 -9.41 9.50 12.77
CA SER A 139 -10.01 10.57 11.96
C SER A 139 -10.27 11.80 12.81
N ILE A 140 -9.89 12.96 12.28
CA ILE A 140 -10.12 14.28 12.87
C ILE A 140 -10.77 15.19 11.83
N THR A 141 -11.66 16.06 12.27
CA THR A 141 -12.28 17.05 11.40
C THR A 141 -11.55 18.39 11.55
N VAL A 142 -10.99 18.88 10.45
CA VAL A 142 -10.34 20.19 10.37
C VAL A 142 -10.91 20.93 9.17
N PRO A 143 -11.63 22.04 9.38
CA PRO A 143 -12.18 22.83 8.28
C PRO A 143 -11.08 23.28 7.30
N ASP A 144 -11.38 23.40 6.03
CA ASP A 144 -10.40 23.77 5.00
C ASP A 144 -9.69 25.09 5.31
N ALA A 145 -10.40 26.07 5.89
CA ALA A 145 -9.78 27.32 6.34
C ALA A 145 -8.64 27.12 7.37
N ASN A 146 -8.75 26.06 8.17
CA ASN A 146 -7.76 25.68 9.19
C ASN A 146 -6.81 24.58 8.71
N ALA A 147 -6.91 24.15 7.47
CA ALA A 147 -6.13 23.08 6.85
C ALA A 147 -5.44 23.58 5.57
N VAL A 148 -4.74 24.72 5.68
CA VAL A 148 -3.99 25.34 4.57
C VAL A 148 -4.88 25.57 3.34
N GLY A 149 -6.10 26.07 3.56
CA GLY A 149 -7.08 26.28 2.46
C GLY A 149 -7.50 24.96 1.79
N GLY A 150 -7.43 23.82 2.47
CA GLY A 150 -7.73 22.52 1.90
C GLY A 150 -6.63 21.94 1.02
N SER A 151 -5.42 22.50 1.06
CA SER A 151 -4.29 22.04 0.21
C SER A 151 -3.51 20.86 0.80
N VAL A 152 -3.84 20.43 2.00
CA VAL A 152 -3.17 19.27 2.65
C VAL A 152 -3.57 17.98 1.95
N LEU A 153 -2.58 17.19 1.55
CA LEU A 153 -2.74 15.95 0.79
C LEU A 153 -2.34 14.71 1.60
N VAL A 154 -2.74 13.54 1.11
CA VAL A 154 -2.28 12.25 1.66
C VAL A 154 -0.77 12.13 1.45
N GLY A 155 -0.07 11.77 2.52
CA GLY A 155 1.39 11.68 2.56
C GLY A 155 2.08 12.92 3.12
N ASP A 156 1.38 14.04 3.26
CA ASP A 156 1.93 15.24 3.89
C ASP A 156 2.19 15.03 5.37
N LEU A 157 3.15 15.77 5.90
CA LEU A 157 3.41 15.93 7.33
C LEU A 157 2.90 17.29 7.79
N VAL A 158 2.09 17.27 8.84
CA VAL A 158 1.53 18.48 9.42
C VAL A 158 1.86 18.58 10.91
N ASP A 159 1.92 19.82 11.40
CA ASP A 159 1.84 20.10 12.83
C ASP A 159 0.41 20.47 13.20
N LEU A 160 -0.04 19.99 14.35
CA LEU A 160 -1.39 20.19 14.84
C LEU A 160 -1.41 21.30 15.88
N VAL A 161 -2.05 22.41 15.55
CA VAL A 161 -2.29 23.51 16.47
C VAL A 161 -3.65 23.33 17.12
N PHE A 162 -3.69 23.45 18.42
CA PHE A 162 -4.91 23.50 19.22
C PHE A 162 -5.12 24.90 19.78
N THR A 163 -6.32 25.43 19.61
CA THR A 163 -6.74 26.70 20.20
C THR A 163 -8.05 26.50 20.96
N ALA A 164 -8.05 26.90 22.21
CA ALA A 164 -9.27 26.84 23.03
C ALA A 164 -9.29 28.00 24.03
N GLN A 165 -10.50 28.33 24.49
CA GLN A 165 -10.68 29.19 25.62
C GLN A 165 -10.53 28.39 26.91
N PHE A 166 -9.71 28.87 27.81
CA PHE A 166 -9.50 28.29 29.14
C PHE A 166 -10.05 29.21 30.21
N ASP A 167 -10.74 28.60 31.16
CA ASP A 167 -11.13 29.26 32.41
C ASP A 167 -10.33 28.64 33.55
N PRO A 168 -9.23 29.28 33.96
CA PRO A 168 -8.38 28.77 35.04
C PRO A 168 -9.14 28.68 36.36
N GLN A 169 -10.11 29.57 36.62
CA GLN A 169 -10.86 29.60 37.86
C GLN A 169 -11.73 28.36 38.06
N SER A 170 -12.28 27.84 36.96
CA SER A 170 -13.12 26.63 36.98
C SER A 170 -12.33 25.32 36.82
N ARG A 171 -11.11 25.37 36.31
CA ARG A 171 -10.32 24.19 35.93
C ARG A 171 -9.13 23.88 36.81
N LEU A 172 -8.57 24.89 37.49
CA LEU A 172 -7.42 24.72 38.37
C LEU A 172 -7.86 24.63 39.81
N GLN A 173 -7.22 23.77 40.62
CA GLN A 173 -7.49 23.68 42.04
C GLN A 173 -7.04 24.95 42.82
N ARG A 174 -6.03 25.63 42.31
CA ARG A 174 -5.47 26.85 42.92
C ARG A 174 -5.13 27.84 41.81
N PRO A 175 -6.13 28.50 41.21
CA PRO A 175 -5.87 29.55 40.25
C PRO A 175 -5.26 30.77 40.92
N THR A 176 -4.39 31.48 40.21
CA THR A 176 -3.88 32.77 40.69
C THR A 176 -4.78 33.91 40.23
N PRO A 177 -4.83 35.06 40.95
CA PRO A 177 -5.65 36.20 40.53
C PRO A 177 -5.33 36.74 39.12
N GLN A 178 -4.10 36.52 38.67
CA GLN A 178 -3.65 36.94 37.33
C GLN A 178 -4.10 35.98 36.19
N GLN A 179 -4.56 34.80 36.56
CA GLN A 179 -5.06 33.83 35.57
C GLN A 179 -6.54 34.14 35.29
N THR A 180 -6.80 34.64 34.11
CA THR A 180 -8.14 35.03 33.66
C THR A 180 -8.63 34.09 32.54
N VAL A 181 -9.94 34.13 32.27
CA VAL A 181 -10.53 33.41 31.12
C VAL A 181 -9.98 34.00 29.83
N ASP A 182 -9.26 33.21 29.07
CA ASP A 182 -8.66 33.65 27.81
C ASP A 182 -8.40 32.51 26.86
N PHE A 183 -8.10 32.84 25.59
CA PHE A 183 -7.68 31.87 24.58
C PHE A 183 -6.18 31.53 24.76
N SER A 184 -5.89 30.25 24.53
CA SER A 184 -4.51 29.79 24.40
C SER A 184 -4.40 28.93 23.13
N ALA A 185 -3.35 29.14 22.37
CA ALA A 185 -3.02 28.38 21.20
C ALA A 185 -1.64 27.73 21.35
N LYS A 186 -1.53 26.45 20.97
CA LYS A 186 -0.27 25.73 21.02
C LYS A 186 -0.19 24.65 19.95
N ILE A 187 1.02 24.42 19.40
CA ILE A 187 1.33 23.22 18.65
C ILE A 187 1.36 22.07 19.66
N ILE A 188 0.41 21.15 19.54
CA ILE A 188 0.27 20.02 20.46
C ILE A 188 0.92 18.75 19.91
N LEU A 189 1.03 18.64 18.60
CA LEU A 189 1.65 17.52 17.89
C LEU A 189 2.46 18.03 16.71
N GLU A 190 3.57 17.40 16.45
CA GLU A 190 4.42 17.71 15.32
C GLU A 190 4.62 16.48 14.41
N ARG A 191 4.82 16.72 13.13
CA ARG A 191 5.15 15.69 12.14
C ARG A 191 4.11 14.58 12.05
N VAL A 192 2.84 14.94 12.12
CA VAL A 192 1.73 14.00 12.02
C VAL A 192 1.48 13.67 10.54
N PRO A 193 1.62 12.42 10.11
CA PRO A 193 1.37 12.05 8.72
C PRO A 193 -0.12 11.92 8.43
N ILE A 194 -0.53 12.46 7.30
CA ILE A 194 -1.89 12.32 6.76
C ILE A 194 -1.97 11.00 6.00
N LEU A 195 -2.83 10.09 6.45
CA LEU A 195 -3.03 8.77 5.85
C LEU A 195 -4.17 8.74 4.82
N ALA A 196 -5.22 9.52 5.07
CA ALA A 196 -6.35 9.66 4.17
C ALA A 196 -7.02 11.01 4.37
N ARG A 197 -7.78 11.47 3.35
CA ARG A 197 -8.59 12.67 3.41
C ARG A 197 -9.92 12.45 2.70
N LEU A 198 -10.99 12.90 3.33
CA LEU A 198 -12.33 12.97 2.74
C LEU A 198 -12.95 14.31 3.12
N ALA A 199 -13.03 15.24 2.19
CA ALA A 199 -13.42 16.63 2.44
C ALA A 199 -12.60 17.23 3.61
N SER A 200 -13.23 17.67 4.68
CA SER A 200 -12.58 18.22 5.89
C SER A 200 -12.24 17.16 6.95
N VAL A 201 -12.45 15.87 6.66
CA VAL A 201 -12.07 14.77 7.54
C VAL A 201 -10.71 14.21 7.12
N TYR A 202 -9.75 14.27 8.03
CA TYR A 202 -8.39 13.78 7.82
C TYR A 202 -8.14 12.60 8.72
N THR A 203 -7.61 11.51 8.14
CA THR A 203 -7.13 10.37 8.93
C THR A 203 -5.63 10.52 9.15
N VAL A 204 -5.25 10.57 10.41
CA VAL A 204 -3.87 10.76 10.85
C VAL A 204 -3.34 9.52 11.55
N ARG A 205 -2.01 9.34 11.55
CA ARG A 205 -1.35 8.31 12.31
C ARG A 205 -0.80 8.89 13.61
N VAL A 206 -1.22 8.34 14.72
CA VAL A 206 -0.78 8.75 16.06
C VAL A 206 -0.60 7.51 16.94
N ASP A 207 0.13 7.63 18.04
CA ASP A 207 0.12 6.60 19.08
C ASP A 207 -1.18 6.64 19.89
N ALA A 208 -1.46 5.58 20.66
CA ALA A 208 -2.73 5.43 21.37
C ALA A 208 -2.94 6.57 22.40
N LEU A 209 -1.91 6.97 23.13
CA LEU A 209 -2.01 8.03 24.14
C LEU A 209 -2.29 9.39 23.46
N THR A 210 -1.65 9.65 22.35
CA THR A 210 -1.89 10.85 21.53
C THR A 210 -3.31 10.86 20.97
N ALA A 211 -3.84 9.70 20.52
CA ALA A 211 -5.22 9.59 20.08
C ALA A 211 -6.22 9.97 21.18
N GLU A 212 -6.02 9.51 22.40
CA GLU A 212 -6.84 9.90 23.56
C GLU A 212 -6.80 11.40 23.84
N ARG A 213 -5.63 12.01 23.74
CA ARG A 213 -5.46 13.47 23.90
C ARG A 213 -6.19 14.26 22.82
N ILE A 214 -6.10 13.82 21.56
CA ILE A 214 -6.83 14.45 20.46
C ILE A 214 -8.35 14.31 20.68
N ALA A 215 -8.83 13.13 21.07
CA ALA A 215 -10.25 12.91 21.34
C ALA A 215 -10.76 13.84 22.44
N TYR A 216 -9.97 14.02 23.51
CA TYR A 216 -10.30 14.98 24.57
C TYR A 216 -10.37 16.41 24.04
N VAL A 217 -9.36 16.83 23.26
CA VAL A 217 -9.29 18.16 22.65
C VAL A 217 -10.51 18.45 21.78
N GLN A 218 -10.92 17.49 20.94
CA GLN A 218 -12.11 17.62 20.11
C GLN A 218 -13.39 17.72 20.94
N SER A 219 -13.51 16.98 22.04
CA SER A 219 -14.68 17.03 22.92
C SER A 219 -14.73 18.31 23.78
N ALA A 220 -13.60 18.96 24.03
CA ALA A 220 -13.50 20.18 24.81
C ALA A 220 -13.94 21.46 24.06
N GLY A 221 -14.36 21.35 22.80
CA GLY A 221 -14.85 22.49 22.00
C GLY A 221 -13.74 23.39 21.44
N GLY A 222 -12.49 22.97 21.52
CA GLY A 222 -11.36 23.68 20.92
C GLY A 222 -11.29 23.53 19.41
N GLN A 223 -10.58 24.45 18.77
CA GLN A 223 -10.31 24.42 17.33
C GLN A 223 -8.98 23.77 17.02
N LEU A 224 -8.96 22.95 15.98
CA LEU A 224 -7.74 22.38 15.42
C LEU A 224 -7.38 23.06 14.10
N ALA A 225 -6.09 23.29 13.90
CA ALA A 225 -5.57 23.79 12.65
C ALA A 225 -4.29 23.01 12.27
N PHE A 226 -4.08 22.85 10.97
CA PHE A 226 -2.86 22.26 10.42
C PHE A 226 -1.86 23.32 9.97
N LEU A 227 -0.60 23.09 10.30
CA LEU A 227 0.53 23.75 9.68
C LEU A 227 1.24 22.73 8.79
N LEU A 228 1.25 22.98 7.48
CA LEU A 228 1.92 22.09 6.53
C LEU A 228 3.44 22.24 6.67
N ARG A 229 4.13 21.11 6.83
CA ARG A 229 5.59 21.08 6.86
C ARG A 229 6.17 20.98 5.45
N ALA A 230 7.36 21.58 5.28
CA ALA A 230 8.15 21.31 4.09
C ALA A 230 8.57 19.83 4.05
N PRO A 231 8.71 19.23 2.86
CA PRO A 231 9.20 17.87 2.72
C PRO A 231 10.53 17.68 3.45
N LYS A 232 10.64 16.61 4.25
CA LYS A 232 11.84 16.25 5.02
C LYS A 232 12.23 17.25 6.13
N ASP A 233 11.33 18.14 6.53
CA ASP A 233 11.61 19.02 7.69
C ASP A 233 11.37 18.25 8.98
N GLU A 234 12.45 17.91 9.68
CA GLU A 234 12.45 17.18 10.93
C GLU A 234 12.68 18.08 12.16
N ARG A 235 12.84 19.39 11.96
CA ARG A 235 13.12 20.34 13.06
C ARG A 235 11.92 20.41 14.02
N ALA A 236 12.19 20.45 15.31
CA ALA A 236 11.17 20.79 16.30
C ALA A 236 10.77 22.27 16.15
N SER A 237 9.49 22.59 16.37
CA SER A 237 8.99 23.97 16.26
C SER A 237 9.53 24.87 17.37
N GLY A 238 9.88 24.30 18.53
CA GLY A 238 10.25 25.06 19.72
C GLY A 238 9.12 25.93 20.29
N SER A 239 7.87 25.70 19.85
CA SER A 239 6.70 26.48 20.23
C SER A 239 6.42 26.38 21.73
N THR A 240 6.36 27.54 22.42
CA THR A 240 5.91 27.64 23.81
C THR A 240 4.40 27.80 23.94
N GLY A 241 3.71 28.10 22.81
CA GLY A 241 2.31 28.49 22.76
C GLY A 241 2.13 30.00 22.73
N ALA A 242 0.90 30.45 22.62
CA ALA A 242 0.55 31.86 22.59
C ALA A 242 -0.73 32.13 23.42
N THR A 243 -0.70 33.21 24.20
CA THR A 243 -1.82 33.76 24.94
C THR A 243 -2.06 35.20 24.48
N PHE A 244 -3.12 35.83 24.96
CA PHE A 244 -3.34 37.26 24.69
C PHE A 244 -2.16 38.13 25.19
N GLY A 245 -1.60 37.81 26.34
CA GLY A 245 -0.43 38.52 26.88
C GLY A 245 0.78 38.47 25.94
N ASP A 246 1.06 37.30 25.34
CA ASP A 246 2.13 37.12 24.34
C ASP A 246 1.85 37.93 23.09
N ILE A 247 0.63 37.90 22.59
CA ILE A 247 0.19 38.65 21.39
C ILE A 247 0.28 40.15 21.66
N TYR A 248 -0.21 40.60 22.82
CA TYR A 248 -0.16 41.99 23.20
C TYR A 248 1.29 42.51 23.29
N SER A 249 2.16 41.75 23.95
CA SER A 249 3.55 42.11 24.11
C SER A 249 4.35 42.13 22.82
N ASN A 250 4.19 41.10 21.98
CA ASN A 250 4.95 40.92 20.76
C ASN A 250 4.49 41.86 19.64
N PHE A 251 3.19 42.08 19.50
CA PHE A 251 2.61 42.88 18.41
C PHE A 251 2.21 44.30 18.85
N ARG A 252 2.39 44.64 20.12
CA ARG A 252 2.06 45.95 20.69
C ARG A 252 0.63 46.42 20.32
N LEU A 253 -0.34 45.54 20.53
CA LEU A 253 -1.73 45.84 20.22
C LEU A 253 -2.21 47.01 21.05
N LYS A 254 -2.93 47.98 20.43
CA LYS A 254 -3.61 49.03 21.16
C LYS A 254 -4.91 48.48 21.74
N ILE A 255 -5.08 48.64 23.04
CA ILE A 255 -6.32 48.31 23.72
C ILE A 255 -7.30 49.46 23.48
N PRO A 256 -8.51 49.23 22.97
CA PRO A 256 -9.53 50.28 22.84
C PRO A 256 -9.87 50.86 24.17
N GLU A 257 -9.80 52.18 24.29
CA GLU A 257 -10.23 52.91 25.49
C GLU A 257 -11.75 53.12 25.43
N LYS A 258 -12.42 53.05 26.60
CA LYS A 258 -13.79 53.48 26.71
C LYS A 258 -13.86 54.98 26.45
N ILE A 259 -14.58 55.37 25.42
CA ILE A 259 -14.95 56.76 25.22
C ILE A 259 -16.06 57.05 26.25
N ASN A 260 -15.81 57.85 27.27
CA ASN A 260 -16.85 58.43 28.10
C ASN A 260 -17.46 59.53 27.28
N PRO A 261 -18.80 59.51 26.96
CA PRO A 261 -19.49 60.54 26.22
C PRO A 261 -19.57 61.86 27.04
#